data_899a2b08c56dc5aa9b28ae2fdc2e6b5f
#
_entry.id   899a2b08c56dc5aa9b28ae2fdc2e6b5f
#
_cell.length_a   1.000
_cell.length_b   1.000
_cell.length_c   1.000
_cell.angle_alpha   90.00
_cell.angle_beta   90.00
_cell.angle_gamma   90.00
#
_symmetry.space_group_name_H-M   'P 1'
#
loop_
_entity.id
_entity.type
_entity.pdbx_description
1 polymer ?
#
loop_
_entity_poly.entity_id
_entity_poly.type
_entity_poly.pdbx_seq_one_letter_code
_entity_poly.pdbx_strand_id
1 'polypeptide(L)'
;MIAIVGVLPDEVNPLLDALSPRLQVSEILRRPLFRGLIGENEVVITSGCIGKVETACLVQAVLDRFKPDCVLLVGAAGALRQDILFGTVVAGTGYVEYDFSPRINVDSLINPAQDVFSPLLELSNVVCGIIASGDSFISSEATVKKIQETTGAICVDMDSAAAAKVCVENEKPFLSLKVIVDFAGSKAIEQYIENHPKYASIPARLLVEVLGRVVLV
;
A
#
# COMPACT_ATOMS: atom_id res chain seq x y z
N MET A 1 -2.05 -18.40 -2.11
CA MET A 1 -1.82 -17.66 -0.83
C MET A 1 -1.49 -16.21 -1.13
N ILE A 2 -2.11 -15.27 -0.43
CA ILE A 2 -1.93 -13.81 -0.60
C ILE A 2 -1.08 -13.28 0.55
N ALA A 3 -0.05 -12.48 0.27
CA ALA A 3 0.65 -11.72 1.30
C ALA A 3 0.02 -10.33 1.44
N ILE A 4 -0.30 -9.93 2.66
CA ILE A 4 -0.82 -8.60 2.98
C ILE A 4 0.13 -7.92 3.96
N VAL A 5 0.65 -6.77 3.56
CA VAL A 5 1.59 -5.98 4.34
C VAL A 5 0.95 -4.65 4.71
N GLY A 6 0.91 -4.33 6.00
CA GLY A 6 0.48 -3.01 6.49
C GLY A 6 1.67 -2.13 6.81
N VAL A 7 1.55 -0.84 6.55
CA VAL A 7 2.60 0.12 6.91
C VAL A 7 2.62 0.29 8.43
N LEU A 8 1.47 0.55 9.03
CA LEU A 8 1.31 0.63 10.48
C LEU A 8 0.47 -0.55 11.01
N PRO A 9 0.69 -0.97 12.27
CA PRO A 9 -0.03 -2.10 12.84
C PRO A 9 -1.56 -1.93 12.92
N ASP A 10 -2.06 -0.74 13.17
CA ASP A 10 -3.49 -0.44 13.27
C ASP A 10 -4.22 -0.49 11.93
N GLU A 11 -3.51 -0.31 10.83
CA GLU A 11 -4.06 -0.38 9.48
C GLU A 11 -4.54 -1.79 9.09
N VAL A 12 -3.99 -2.84 9.71
CA VAL A 12 -4.33 -4.24 9.40
C VAL A 12 -5.31 -4.89 10.39
N ASN A 13 -5.72 -4.18 11.46
CA ASN A 13 -6.59 -4.75 12.48
C ASN A 13 -7.85 -5.43 11.93
N PRO A 14 -8.62 -4.84 10.99
CA PRO A 14 -9.80 -5.52 10.42
C PRO A 14 -9.48 -6.85 9.73
N LEU A 15 -8.31 -6.95 9.08
CA LEU A 15 -7.85 -8.19 8.46
C LEU A 15 -7.52 -9.24 9.52
N LEU A 16 -6.85 -8.84 10.60
CA LEU A 16 -6.53 -9.73 11.71
C LEU A 16 -7.77 -10.23 12.43
N ASP A 17 -8.80 -9.40 12.56
CA ASP A 17 -10.07 -9.77 13.17
C ASP A 17 -10.89 -10.73 12.29
N ALA A 18 -10.72 -10.64 10.97
CA ALA A 18 -11.38 -11.50 10.00
C ALA A 18 -10.71 -12.87 9.78
N LEU A 19 -9.46 -13.04 10.26
CA LEU A 19 -8.72 -14.30 10.10
C LEU A 19 -9.38 -15.47 10.83
N SER A 20 -9.58 -16.59 10.14
CA SER A 20 -10.15 -17.82 10.73
C SER A 20 -9.41 -19.08 10.23
N PRO A 21 -8.78 -19.87 11.11
CA PRO A 21 -8.35 -19.48 12.46
C PRO A 21 -7.24 -18.42 12.41
N ARG A 22 -7.21 -17.54 13.40
CA ARG A 22 -6.11 -16.58 13.55
C ARG A 22 -4.92 -17.27 14.21
N LEU A 23 -3.89 -17.56 13.44
CA LEU A 23 -2.67 -18.15 13.92
C LEU A 23 -1.53 -17.13 13.87
N GLN A 24 -0.96 -16.79 15.02
CA GLN A 24 0.35 -16.15 15.03
C GLN A 24 1.40 -17.21 14.72
N VAL A 25 1.95 -17.16 13.52
CA VAL A 25 2.83 -18.22 13.01
C VAL A 25 4.25 -18.04 13.52
N SER A 26 4.70 -16.80 13.65
CA SER A 26 6.06 -16.44 14.09
C SER A 26 6.28 -14.93 14.00
N GLU A 27 7.54 -14.53 14.12
CA GLU A 27 8.00 -13.19 13.77
C GLU A 27 8.75 -13.22 12.43
N ILE A 28 8.67 -12.11 11.70
CA ILE A 28 9.47 -11.80 10.52
C ILE A 28 10.12 -10.44 10.71
N LEU A 29 11.45 -10.36 10.68
CA LEU A 29 12.20 -9.14 10.95
C LEU A 29 11.71 -8.41 12.22
N ARG A 30 11.49 -9.17 13.33
CA ARG A 30 10.96 -8.70 14.62
C ARG A 30 9.54 -8.13 14.59
N ARG A 31 8.76 -8.43 13.57
CA ARG A 31 7.36 -8.04 13.41
C ARG A 31 6.46 -9.27 13.55
N PRO A 32 5.30 -9.16 14.21
CA PRO A 32 4.36 -10.28 14.28
C PRO A 32 3.85 -10.64 12.89
N LEU A 33 3.71 -11.93 12.66
CA LEU A 33 3.22 -12.48 11.41
C LEU A 33 2.07 -13.44 11.69
N PHE A 34 0.97 -13.24 11.01
CA PHE A 34 -0.26 -14.01 11.16
C PHE A 34 -0.60 -14.74 9.87
N ARG A 35 -1.20 -15.92 9.98
CA ARG A 35 -1.68 -16.73 8.86
C ARG A 35 -3.07 -17.25 9.16
N GLY A 36 -3.91 -17.34 8.15
CA GLY A 36 -5.27 -17.88 8.25
C GLY A 36 -5.99 -17.75 6.93
N LEU A 37 -7.32 -17.84 7.00
CA LEU A 37 -8.22 -17.65 5.86
C LEU A 37 -9.05 -16.39 6.04
N ILE A 38 -9.30 -15.68 4.94
CA ILE A 38 -10.37 -14.69 4.82
C ILE A 38 -11.23 -15.14 3.64
N GLY A 39 -12.46 -15.57 3.92
CA GLY A 39 -13.24 -16.34 2.95
C GLY A 39 -12.52 -17.65 2.60
N GLU A 40 -12.32 -17.92 1.31
CA GLU A 40 -11.56 -19.05 0.80
C GLU A 40 -10.09 -18.72 0.52
N ASN A 41 -9.68 -17.46 0.73
CA ASN A 41 -8.32 -17.01 0.45
C ASN A 41 -7.38 -17.33 1.62
N GLU A 42 -6.32 -18.07 1.36
CA GLU A 42 -5.22 -18.23 2.30
C GLU A 42 -4.38 -16.97 2.32
N VAL A 43 -4.20 -16.38 3.50
CA VAL A 43 -3.49 -15.11 3.66
C VAL A 43 -2.38 -15.19 4.71
N VAL A 44 -1.31 -14.45 4.49
CA VAL A 44 -0.29 -14.13 5.47
C VAL A 44 -0.23 -12.62 5.66
N ILE A 45 -0.29 -12.15 6.91
CA ILE A 45 -0.39 -10.73 7.25
C ILE A 45 0.74 -10.34 8.19
N THR A 46 1.43 -9.25 7.89
CA THR A 46 2.40 -8.59 8.76
C THR A 46 2.31 -7.08 8.59
N SER A 47 2.91 -6.31 9.48
CA SER A 47 2.93 -4.84 9.42
C SER A 47 4.12 -4.23 10.12
N GLY A 48 4.29 -2.92 10.01
CA GLY A 48 5.34 -2.16 10.68
C GLY A 48 6.53 -1.88 9.78
N CYS A 49 6.30 -1.32 8.58
CA CYS A 49 7.36 -0.93 7.65
C CYS A 49 7.12 0.50 7.14
N ILE A 50 7.84 1.45 7.69
CA ILE A 50 7.77 2.85 7.26
C ILE A 50 9.01 3.17 6.42
N GLY A 51 8.78 3.77 5.24
CA GLY A 51 9.86 4.14 4.34
C GLY A 51 10.32 3.01 3.42
N LYS A 52 11.04 3.40 2.38
CA LYS A 52 11.38 2.51 1.26
C LYS A 52 12.23 1.31 1.68
N VAL A 53 13.21 1.51 2.53
CA VAL A 53 14.17 0.45 2.92
C VAL A 53 13.47 -0.62 3.77
N GLU A 54 12.72 -0.23 4.80
CA GLU A 54 12.03 -1.19 5.67
C GLU A 54 10.97 -1.97 4.90
N THR A 55 10.23 -1.29 4.01
CA THR A 55 9.21 -1.93 3.18
C THR A 55 9.84 -2.93 2.21
N ALA A 56 10.90 -2.56 1.50
CA ALA A 56 11.61 -3.47 0.61
C ALA A 56 12.12 -4.71 1.35
N CYS A 57 12.76 -4.52 2.51
CA CYS A 57 13.25 -5.63 3.33
C CYS A 57 12.13 -6.56 3.79
N LEU A 58 11.01 -6.00 4.26
CA LEU A 58 9.89 -6.80 4.77
C LEU A 58 9.20 -7.58 3.66
N VAL A 59 8.92 -6.92 2.52
CA VAL A 59 8.30 -7.58 1.37
C VAL A 59 9.19 -8.69 0.85
N GLN A 60 10.50 -8.46 0.67
CA GLN A 60 11.41 -9.51 0.22
C GLN A 60 11.44 -10.70 1.19
N ALA A 61 11.53 -10.44 2.50
CA ALA A 61 11.53 -11.51 3.51
C ALA A 61 10.22 -12.34 3.49
N VAL A 62 9.08 -11.70 3.23
CA VAL A 62 7.78 -12.39 3.07
C VAL A 62 7.78 -13.24 1.80
N LEU A 63 8.28 -12.71 0.68
CA LEU A 63 8.38 -13.44 -0.59
C LEU A 63 9.27 -14.68 -0.46
N ASP A 64 10.44 -14.54 0.16
CA ASP A 64 11.39 -15.64 0.33
C ASP A 64 10.83 -16.76 1.19
N ARG A 65 10.13 -16.39 2.26
CA ARG A 65 9.65 -17.36 3.27
C ARG A 65 8.35 -18.05 2.87
N PHE A 66 7.41 -17.35 2.26
CA PHE A 66 6.06 -17.84 2.02
C PHE A 66 5.74 -18.08 0.55
N LYS A 67 6.52 -17.50 -0.36
CA LYS A 67 6.33 -17.60 -1.81
C LYS A 67 4.87 -17.34 -2.22
N PRO A 68 4.27 -16.24 -1.78
CA PRO A 68 2.88 -15.93 -2.08
C PRO A 68 2.67 -15.79 -3.58
N ASP A 69 1.43 -15.97 -4.03
CA ASP A 69 1.06 -15.78 -5.43
C ASP A 69 0.96 -14.30 -5.80
N CYS A 70 0.58 -13.45 -4.83
CA CYS A 70 0.55 -12.00 -4.99
C CYS A 70 0.76 -11.28 -3.66
N VAL A 71 1.03 -9.96 -3.73
CA VAL A 71 1.27 -9.09 -2.58
C VAL A 71 0.31 -7.91 -2.62
N LEU A 72 -0.33 -7.63 -1.48
CA LEU A 72 -1.13 -6.44 -1.22
C LEU A 72 -0.44 -5.59 -0.15
N LEU A 73 -0.35 -4.29 -0.39
CA LEU A 73 0.13 -3.31 0.59
C LEU A 73 -1.04 -2.41 0.99
N VAL A 74 -1.26 -2.23 2.28
CA VAL A 74 -2.28 -1.32 2.81
C VAL A 74 -1.66 -0.24 3.67
N GLY A 75 -2.23 0.97 3.64
CA GLY A 75 -1.72 2.08 4.43
C GLY A 75 -2.40 3.40 4.10
N ALA A 76 -1.90 4.47 4.72
CA ALA A 76 -2.33 5.84 4.47
C ALA A 76 -1.48 6.54 3.41
N ALA A 77 -2.01 7.61 2.81
CA ALA A 77 -1.31 8.48 1.86
C ALA A 77 -1.84 9.91 1.93
N GLY A 78 -1.01 10.85 1.49
CA GLY A 78 -1.40 12.24 1.26
C GLY A 78 -1.89 12.44 -0.18
N ALA A 79 -3.03 13.11 -0.36
CA ALA A 79 -3.52 13.45 -1.71
C ALA A 79 -2.66 14.55 -2.34
N LEU A 80 -2.32 14.38 -3.59
CA LEU A 80 -1.71 15.42 -4.43
C LEU A 80 -2.76 16.24 -5.20
N ARG A 81 -4.01 15.75 -5.27
CA ARG A 81 -5.14 16.39 -5.95
C ARG A 81 -6.22 16.77 -4.94
N GLN A 82 -6.81 17.97 -5.11
CA GLN A 82 -7.83 18.51 -4.20
C GLN A 82 -9.23 17.87 -4.37
N ASP A 83 -9.46 17.18 -5.48
CA ASP A 83 -10.71 16.48 -5.76
C ASP A 83 -10.80 15.08 -5.15
N ILE A 84 -9.70 14.58 -4.56
CA ILE A 84 -9.65 13.29 -3.84
C ILE A 84 -9.81 13.55 -2.35
N LEU A 85 -10.96 13.20 -1.79
CA LEU A 85 -11.34 13.54 -0.41
C LEU A 85 -10.72 12.59 0.61
N PHE A 86 -10.69 13.03 1.88
CA PHE A 86 -10.31 12.16 3.00
C PHE A 86 -11.19 10.91 3.08
N GLY A 87 -10.59 9.77 3.39
CA GLY A 87 -11.25 8.48 3.42
C GLY A 87 -11.41 7.80 2.05
N THR A 88 -11.06 8.48 0.94
CA THR A 88 -11.02 7.84 -0.38
C THR A 88 -9.91 6.80 -0.42
N VAL A 89 -10.24 5.61 -0.93
CA VAL A 89 -9.25 4.57 -1.21
C VAL A 89 -8.67 4.77 -2.60
N VAL A 90 -7.34 4.84 -2.69
CA VAL A 90 -6.59 4.87 -3.94
C VAL A 90 -5.96 3.50 -4.18
N ALA A 91 -6.21 2.92 -5.35
CA ALA A 91 -5.51 1.75 -5.86
C ALA A 91 -4.38 2.19 -6.81
N GLY A 92 -3.17 1.78 -6.52
CA GLY A 92 -2.00 2.13 -7.34
C GLY A 92 -1.98 1.36 -8.66
N THR A 93 -2.13 2.05 -9.79
CA THR A 93 -1.98 1.46 -11.14
C THR A 93 -0.58 1.60 -11.72
N GLY A 94 0.28 2.33 -11.03
CA GLY A 94 1.70 2.51 -11.31
C GLY A 94 2.36 3.20 -10.13
N TYR A 95 3.67 3.03 -9.99
CA TYR A 95 4.41 3.54 -8.83
C TYR A 95 5.67 4.26 -9.30
N VAL A 96 6.06 5.33 -8.59
CA VAL A 96 7.23 6.10 -8.93
C VAL A 96 7.94 6.59 -7.66
N GLU A 97 9.28 6.54 -7.65
CA GLU A 97 10.08 7.14 -6.59
C GLU A 97 10.36 8.60 -6.94
N TYR A 98 9.66 9.56 -6.31
CA TYR A 98 9.82 10.99 -6.62
C TYR A 98 11.14 11.59 -6.12
N ASP A 99 11.79 10.96 -5.16
CA ASP A 99 13.04 11.37 -4.53
C ASP A 99 14.28 10.64 -5.10
N PHE A 100 14.09 9.72 -6.04
CA PHE A 100 15.15 9.02 -6.74
C PHE A 100 15.49 9.75 -8.05
N SER A 101 16.70 10.32 -8.14
CA SER A 101 17.15 11.09 -9.29
C SER A 101 18.52 10.61 -9.75
N PRO A 102 18.62 9.48 -10.44
CA PRO A 102 19.87 8.99 -10.99
C PRO A 102 20.34 9.89 -12.12
N ARG A 103 21.68 10.00 -12.32
CA ARG A 103 22.25 10.77 -13.42
C ARG A 103 22.17 10.05 -14.78
N ILE A 104 21.71 8.81 -14.77
CA ILE A 104 21.47 8.00 -15.96
C ILE A 104 19.98 7.92 -16.23
N ASN A 105 19.61 7.78 -17.50
CA ASN A 105 18.22 7.61 -17.87
C ASN A 105 17.77 6.19 -17.47
N VAL A 106 16.84 6.08 -16.52
CA VAL A 106 16.17 4.84 -16.12
C VAL A 106 14.67 5.04 -16.21
N ASP A 107 13.96 4.01 -16.55
CA ASP A 107 12.49 4.05 -16.51
C ASP A 107 12.06 4.27 -15.05
N SER A 108 11.32 5.35 -14.82
CA SER A 108 10.91 5.75 -13.48
C SER A 108 9.58 5.15 -13.06
N LEU A 109 8.75 4.70 -14.01
CA LEU A 109 7.45 4.11 -13.72
C LEU A 109 7.57 2.59 -13.49
N ILE A 110 7.18 2.16 -12.30
CA ILE A 110 7.16 0.76 -11.88
C ILE A 110 5.75 0.22 -12.11
N ASN A 111 5.62 -0.77 -12.99
CA ASN A 111 4.33 -1.36 -13.37
C ASN A 111 4.34 -2.87 -13.06
N PRO A 112 3.95 -3.29 -11.84
CA PRO A 112 3.77 -4.69 -11.52
C PRO A 112 2.54 -5.27 -12.24
N ALA A 113 2.50 -6.60 -12.42
CA ALA A 113 1.31 -7.29 -12.90
C ALA A 113 0.13 -7.09 -11.92
N GLN A 114 -1.07 -6.83 -12.45
CA GLN A 114 -2.25 -6.50 -11.63
C GLN A 114 -3.53 -7.26 -12.03
N ASP A 115 -3.46 -8.16 -12.99
CA ASP A 115 -4.65 -8.85 -13.54
C ASP A 115 -5.47 -9.59 -12.46
N VAL A 116 -4.79 -10.16 -11.46
CA VAL A 116 -5.42 -10.86 -10.32
C VAL A 116 -6.23 -9.93 -9.41
N PHE A 117 -6.02 -8.61 -9.50
CA PHE A 117 -6.66 -7.60 -8.66
C PHE A 117 -7.84 -6.90 -9.33
N SER A 118 -8.29 -7.35 -10.51
CA SER A 118 -9.46 -6.75 -11.19
C SER A 118 -10.67 -6.57 -10.28
N PRO A 119 -11.02 -7.52 -9.36
CA PRO A 119 -12.14 -7.32 -8.45
C PRO A 119 -11.97 -6.12 -7.49
N LEU A 120 -10.75 -5.67 -7.25
CA LEU A 120 -10.46 -4.48 -6.42
C LEU A 120 -10.40 -3.21 -7.27
N LEU A 121 -9.84 -3.30 -8.48
CA LEU A 121 -9.65 -2.16 -9.39
C LEU A 121 -10.97 -1.66 -10.00
N GLU A 122 -11.96 -2.54 -10.14
CA GLU A 122 -13.27 -2.24 -10.73
C GLU A 122 -14.31 -1.71 -9.71
N LEU A 123 -13.93 -1.58 -8.43
CA LEU A 123 -14.84 -1.06 -7.41
C LEU A 123 -15.11 0.42 -7.64
N SER A 124 -16.39 0.81 -7.66
CA SER A 124 -16.83 2.20 -7.91
C SER A 124 -16.41 3.21 -6.83
N ASN A 125 -16.04 2.73 -5.64
CA ASN A 125 -15.58 3.55 -4.51
C ASN A 125 -14.05 3.57 -4.36
N VAL A 126 -13.32 3.04 -5.33
CA VAL A 126 -11.86 3.06 -5.41
C VAL A 126 -11.42 3.96 -6.55
N VAL A 127 -10.46 4.83 -6.29
CA VAL A 127 -9.86 5.71 -7.31
C VAL A 127 -8.54 5.10 -7.76
N CYS A 128 -8.40 4.84 -9.06
CA CYS A 128 -7.18 4.28 -9.62
C CYS A 128 -6.22 5.38 -10.07
N GLY A 129 -4.92 5.20 -9.82
CA GLY A 129 -3.92 6.16 -10.29
C GLY A 129 -2.49 5.85 -9.86
N ILE A 130 -1.55 6.68 -10.32
CA ILE A 130 -0.14 6.57 -9.96
C ILE A 130 0.07 7.01 -8.50
N ILE A 131 0.85 6.24 -7.74
CA ILE A 131 1.31 6.58 -6.39
C ILE A 131 2.79 6.96 -6.46
N ALA A 132 3.13 8.14 -5.91
CA ALA A 132 4.52 8.56 -5.76
C ALA A 132 5.03 8.24 -4.35
N SER A 133 6.20 7.61 -4.23
CA SER A 133 6.79 7.27 -2.93
C SER A 133 8.14 7.95 -2.72
N GLY A 134 8.44 8.30 -1.46
CA GLY A 134 9.75 8.82 -1.06
C GLY A 134 9.91 8.87 0.46
N ASP A 135 11.14 8.94 0.95
CA ASP A 135 11.45 8.86 2.38
C ASP A 135 11.26 10.18 3.15
N SER A 136 10.27 10.99 2.73
CA SER A 136 9.94 12.25 3.39
C SER A 136 8.43 12.43 3.49
N PHE A 137 7.96 12.81 4.70
CA PHE A 137 6.59 13.27 4.88
C PHE A 137 6.40 14.63 4.19
N ILE A 138 5.51 14.69 3.19
CA ILE A 138 5.31 15.92 2.42
C ILE A 138 4.35 16.85 3.16
N SER A 139 4.78 18.10 3.34
CA SER A 139 4.02 19.16 4.02
C SER A 139 4.21 20.54 3.36
N SER A 140 4.26 20.57 2.03
CA SER A 140 4.54 21.80 1.26
C SER A 140 3.84 21.77 -0.10
N GLU A 141 3.03 22.78 -0.38
CA GLU A 141 2.33 22.94 -1.66
C GLU A 141 3.31 23.01 -2.86
N ALA A 142 4.47 23.61 -2.67
CA ALA A 142 5.49 23.67 -3.74
C ALA A 142 6.02 22.27 -4.07
N THR A 143 6.19 21.43 -3.05
CA THR A 143 6.63 20.04 -3.22
C THR A 143 5.53 19.21 -3.84
N VAL A 144 4.27 19.35 -3.39
CA VAL A 144 3.08 18.72 -3.99
C VAL A 144 3.03 19.01 -5.49
N LYS A 145 3.10 20.30 -5.87
CA LYS A 145 3.06 20.71 -7.27
C LYS A 145 4.19 20.07 -8.08
N LYS A 146 5.43 20.10 -7.54
CA LYS A 146 6.59 19.50 -8.21
C LYS A 146 6.39 17.99 -8.44
N ILE A 147 5.98 17.24 -7.42
CA ILE A 147 5.76 15.79 -7.53
C ILE A 147 4.67 15.52 -8.58
N GLN A 148 3.55 16.23 -8.51
CA GLN A 148 2.43 16.06 -9.43
C GLN A 148 2.83 16.33 -10.89
N GLU A 149 3.54 17.43 -11.15
CA GLU A 149 4.00 17.82 -12.49
C GLU A 149 5.05 16.84 -13.08
N THR A 150 5.91 16.28 -12.23
CA THR A 150 6.99 15.39 -12.69
C THR A 150 6.58 13.92 -12.79
N THR A 151 5.58 13.49 -12.04
CA THR A 151 5.21 12.06 -11.93
C THR A 151 3.80 11.74 -12.44
N GLY A 152 2.91 12.73 -12.51
CA GLY A 152 1.49 12.51 -12.77
C GLY A 152 0.75 11.78 -11.63
N ALA A 153 1.39 11.60 -10.48
CA ALA A 153 0.81 10.88 -9.35
C ALA A 153 -0.38 11.63 -8.73
N ILE A 154 -1.34 10.87 -8.21
CA ILE A 154 -2.55 11.39 -7.58
C ILE A 154 -2.45 11.43 -6.05
N CYS A 155 -1.56 10.64 -5.46
CA CYS A 155 -1.23 10.66 -4.04
C CYS A 155 0.24 10.34 -3.81
N VAL A 156 0.71 10.58 -2.59
CA VAL A 156 2.09 10.36 -2.15
C VAL A 156 2.12 9.55 -0.85
N ASP A 157 3.06 8.63 -0.78
CA ASP A 157 3.36 7.83 0.41
C ASP A 157 4.87 7.64 0.61
N MET A 158 5.26 6.70 1.48
CA MET A 158 6.67 6.46 1.77
C MET A 158 7.14 5.03 1.44
N ASP A 159 6.29 4.20 0.78
CA ASP A 159 6.51 2.75 0.78
C ASP A 159 6.07 2.01 -0.49
N SER A 160 5.00 2.42 -1.18
CA SER A 160 4.40 1.67 -2.29
C SER A 160 5.36 1.38 -3.44
N ALA A 161 6.17 2.36 -3.86
CA ALA A 161 7.11 2.15 -4.96
C ALA A 161 8.21 1.13 -4.61
N ALA A 162 8.65 1.11 -3.35
CA ALA A 162 9.64 0.14 -2.90
C ALA A 162 9.08 -1.29 -2.89
N ALA A 163 7.84 -1.47 -2.40
CA ALA A 163 7.15 -2.76 -2.44
C ALA A 163 6.92 -3.22 -3.89
N ALA A 164 6.43 -2.32 -4.74
CA ALA A 164 6.19 -2.60 -6.16
C ALA A 164 7.47 -3.06 -6.87
N LYS A 165 8.59 -2.37 -6.64
CA LYS A 165 9.88 -2.70 -7.23
C LYS A 165 10.35 -4.10 -6.82
N VAL A 166 10.27 -4.42 -5.52
CA VAL A 166 10.59 -5.76 -5.03
C VAL A 166 9.70 -6.82 -5.69
N CYS A 167 8.40 -6.56 -5.84
CA CYS A 167 7.48 -7.50 -6.46
C CYS A 167 7.78 -7.70 -7.97
N VAL A 168 8.11 -6.63 -8.70
CA VAL A 168 8.52 -6.71 -10.12
C VAL A 168 9.77 -7.56 -10.27
N GLU A 169 10.80 -7.34 -9.45
CA GLU A 169 12.05 -8.12 -9.48
C GLU A 169 11.84 -9.61 -9.14
N ASN A 170 10.78 -9.93 -8.40
CA ASN A 170 10.40 -11.30 -8.04
C ASN A 170 9.26 -11.86 -8.91
N GLU A 171 8.86 -11.18 -9.98
CA GLU A 171 7.78 -11.58 -10.91
C GLU A 171 6.45 -11.83 -10.16
N LYS A 172 6.14 -11.02 -9.14
CA LYS A 172 4.92 -11.15 -8.34
C LYS A 172 3.92 -10.04 -8.64
N PRO A 173 2.64 -10.37 -8.85
CA PRO A 173 1.57 -9.38 -8.88
C PRO A 173 1.54 -8.55 -7.59
N PHE A 174 1.34 -7.25 -7.74
CA PHE A 174 1.33 -6.31 -6.62
C PHE A 174 0.26 -5.24 -6.78
N LEU A 175 -0.42 -4.94 -5.69
CA LEU A 175 -1.33 -3.80 -5.59
C LEU A 175 -1.16 -3.11 -4.23
N SER A 176 -1.03 -1.78 -4.26
CA SER A 176 -1.15 -0.95 -3.06
C SER A 176 -2.53 -0.31 -2.99
N LEU A 177 -3.17 -0.41 -1.83
CA LEU A 177 -4.41 0.27 -1.49
C LEU A 177 -4.13 1.29 -0.39
N LYS A 178 -4.27 2.56 -0.72
CA LYS A 178 -3.98 3.67 0.21
C LYS A 178 -5.24 4.47 0.50
N VAL A 179 -5.44 4.83 1.77
CA VAL A 179 -6.51 5.76 2.13
C VAL A 179 -5.96 7.16 2.28
N ILE A 180 -6.67 8.15 1.74
CA ILE A 180 -6.27 9.54 1.86
C ILE A 180 -6.61 10.08 3.25
N VAL A 181 -5.58 10.58 3.94
CA VAL A 181 -5.70 11.15 5.30
C VAL A 181 -5.26 12.62 5.39
N ASP A 182 -4.46 13.10 4.43
CA ASP A 182 -4.00 14.48 4.35
C ASP A 182 -3.84 14.93 2.87
N PHE A 183 -3.56 16.21 2.65
CA PHE A 183 -3.36 16.80 1.31
C PHE A 183 -1.88 17.09 1.01
N ALA A 184 -0.95 16.54 1.76
CA ALA A 184 0.49 16.72 1.60
C ALA A 184 0.96 18.20 1.59
N GLY A 185 0.06 19.15 1.90
CA GLY A 185 0.32 20.59 1.97
C GLY A 185 0.71 21.05 3.35
N SER A 186 0.71 22.37 3.57
CA SER A 186 1.14 23.00 4.82
C SER A 186 0.39 22.53 6.08
N LYS A 187 -0.81 21.98 5.94
CA LYS A 187 -1.63 21.42 7.02
C LYS A 187 -1.56 19.89 7.13
N ALA A 188 -0.69 19.23 6.36
CA ALA A 188 -0.66 17.77 6.26
C ALA A 188 -0.47 17.09 7.61
N ILE A 189 0.40 17.60 8.47
CA ILE A 189 0.67 17.02 9.81
C ILE A 189 -0.60 17.06 10.68
N GLU A 190 -1.30 18.20 10.74
CA GLU A 190 -2.53 18.34 11.50
C GLU A 190 -3.62 17.41 10.98
N GLN A 191 -3.78 17.37 9.65
CA GLN A 191 -4.75 16.51 8.97
C GLN A 191 -4.44 15.02 9.20
N TYR A 192 -3.18 14.62 9.10
CA TYR A 192 -2.76 13.25 9.38
C TYR A 192 -3.13 12.84 10.82
N ILE A 193 -2.77 13.66 11.82
CA ILE A 193 -3.07 13.37 13.23
C ILE A 193 -4.58 13.23 13.46
N GLU A 194 -5.38 14.07 12.83
CA GLU A 194 -6.84 14.05 12.98
C GLU A 194 -7.49 12.87 12.22
N ASN A 195 -7.05 12.58 11.00
CA ASN A 195 -7.76 11.70 10.07
C ASN A 195 -7.24 10.26 10.07
N HIS A 196 -5.94 10.03 10.34
CA HIS A 196 -5.39 8.67 10.37
C HIS A 196 -6.19 7.75 11.32
N PRO A 197 -6.49 8.11 12.57
CA PRO A 197 -7.28 7.24 13.45
C PRO A 197 -8.70 6.93 12.93
N LYS A 198 -9.25 7.81 12.08
CA LYS A 198 -10.61 7.65 11.54
C LYS A 198 -10.64 6.74 10.30
N TYR A 199 -9.62 6.85 9.45
CA TYR A 199 -9.66 6.31 8.09
C TYR A 199 -8.63 5.21 7.81
N ALA A 200 -7.55 5.09 8.58
CA ALA A 200 -6.41 4.21 8.28
C ALA A 200 -6.81 2.74 8.03
N SER A 201 -7.85 2.26 8.69
CA SER A 201 -8.33 0.88 8.54
C SER A 201 -9.28 0.64 7.35
N ILE A 202 -9.64 1.66 6.58
CA ILE A 202 -10.59 1.52 5.45
C ILE A 202 -10.08 0.55 4.38
N PRO A 203 -8.81 0.60 3.91
CA PRO A 203 -8.31 -0.35 2.92
C PRO A 203 -8.41 -1.81 3.40
N ALA A 204 -8.10 -2.05 4.67
CA ALA A 204 -8.21 -3.38 5.27
C ALA A 204 -9.66 -3.89 5.34
N ARG A 205 -10.61 -3.03 5.68
CA ARG A 205 -12.05 -3.39 5.67
C ARG A 205 -12.53 -3.71 4.26
N LEU A 206 -12.10 -2.93 3.27
CA LEU A 206 -12.40 -3.19 1.87
C LEU A 206 -11.87 -4.56 1.44
N LEU A 207 -10.62 -4.88 1.81
CA LEU A 207 -10.04 -6.18 1.52
C LEU A 207 -10.81 -7.33 2.20
N VAL A 208 -11.21 -7.18 3.46
CA VAL A 208 -12.04 -8.19 4.15
C VAL A 208 -13.33 -8.44 3.38
N GLU A 209 -14.00 -7.39 2.91
CA GLU A 209 -15.24 -7.52 2.15
C GLU A 209 -15.03 -8.25 0.81
N VAL A 210 -14.00 -7.88 0.05
CA VAL A 210 -13.70 -8.49 -1.26
C VAL A 210 -13.23 -9.93 -1.10
N LEU A 211 -12.24 -10.16 -0.23
CA LEU A 211 -11.69 -11.51 0.01
C LEU A 211 -12.72 -12.48 0.62
N GLY A 212 -13.72 -11.97 1.32
CA GLY A 212 -14.83 -12.76 1.83
C GLY A 212 -15.80 -13.25 0.74
N ARG A 213 -15.74 -12.69 -0.48
CA ARG A 213 -16.65 -12.97 -1.59
C ARG A 213 -15.99 -13.56 -2.83
N VAL A 214 -14.71 -13.26 -3.02
CA VAL A 214 -13.96 -13.59 -4.25
C VAL A 214 -12.65 -14.28 -3.87
N VAL A 215 -12.30 -15.32 -4.63
CA VAL A 215 -10.97 -15.94 -4.58
C VAL A 215 -10.08 -15.20 -5.58
N LEU A 216 -8.99 -14.59 -5.10
CA LEU A 216 -8.10 -13.78 -5.96
C LEU A 216 -7.06 -14.63 -6.68
N VAL A 217 -6.63 -15.76 -6.11
CA VAL A 217 -5.55 -16.63 -6.63
C VAL A 217 -5.83 -18.10 -6.34
#